data_24034d6a89b8e0e718b268f687ac94b5
#
_entry.id   24034d6a89b8e0e718b268f687ac94b5
#
_cell.length_a   1.000
_cell.length_b   1.000
_cell.length_c   1.000
_cell.angle_alpha   90.00
_cell.angle_beta   90.00
_cell.angle_gamma   90.00
#
_symmetry.space_group_name_H-M   'P 1'
#
loop_
_entity.id
_entity.type
_entity.pdbx_description
1 polymer ?
#
loop_
_entity_poly.entity_id
_entity_poly.type
_entity_poly.pdbx_seq_one_letter_code
_entity_poly.pdbx_strand_id
1 'polypeptide(L)'
;SVYFDLDSYIVRADGQPVINSHAKFLQDRRQHVIIQGNTDERGTTEYNLALGQKRSEAVRQALKLQGVTDSQIEAVSLGKEKPKALGSNDAAWAENRRADLVY
;
A
#
# COMPACT_ATOMS: atom_id res chain seq x y z
N SER A 1 -2.00 -6.63 4.33
CA SER A 1 -2.09 -5.78 3.12
C SER A 1 -3.29 -4.84 3.19
N VAL A 2 -3.15 -3.70 2.59
CA VAL A 2 -4.23 -2.73 2.39
C VAL A 2 -4.59 -2.76 0.91
N TYR A 3 -5.87 -3.00 0.59
CA TYR A 3 -6.34 -3.17 -0.79
C TYR A 3 -7.00 -1.90 -1.32
N PHE A 4 -6.99 -1.75 -2.64
CA PHE A 4 -7.49 -0.57 -3.33
C PHE A 4 -8.42 -0.96 -4.48
N ASP A 5 -9.34 -0.06 -4.77
CA ASP A 5 -10.23 -0.19 -5.93
C ASP A 5 -9.46 0.12 -7.23
N LEU A 6 -10.05 -0.24 -8.36
CA LEU A 6 -9.48 0.04 -9.68
C LEU A 6 -9.18 1.54 -9.83
N ASP A 7 -8.00 1.86 -10.31
CA ASP A 7 -7.51 3.23 -10.55
C ASP A 7 -7.59 4.15 -9.32
N SER A 8 -7.75 3.59 -8.13
CA SER A 8 -7.87 4.36 -6.90
C SER A 8 -6.63 4.23 -6.03
N TYR A 9 -6.31 5.30 -5.31
CA TYR A 9 -5.33 5.32 -4.23
C TYR A 9 -5.96 5.82 -2.93
N ILE A 10 -7.27 5.76 -2.85
CA ILE A 10 -8.00 6.10 -1.61
C ILE A 10 -8.07 4.85 -0.75
N VAL A 11 -7.69 4.97 0.51
CA VAL A 11 -7.76 3.86 1.46
C VAL A 11 -9.22 3.46 1.66
N ARG A 12 -9.52 2.20 1.41
CA ARG A 12 -10.86 1.65 1.59
C ARG A 12 -11.18 1.52 3.08
N ALA A 13 -12.47 1.49 3.40
CA ALA A 13 -12.92 1.33 4.78
C ALA A 13 -12.37 0.03 5.40
N ASP A 14 -12.27 -1.05 4.64
CA ASP A 14 -11.75 -2.34 5.13
C ASP A 14 -10.23 -2.32 5.37
N GLY A 15 -9.52 -1.34 4.84
CA GLY A 15 -8.09 -1.15 5.11
C GLY A 15 -7.80 -0.40 6.40
N GLN A 16 -8.76 0.33 6.91
CA GLN A 16 -8.55 1.16 8.10
C GLN A 16 -8.16 0.35 9.35
N PRO A 17 -8.81 -0.79 9.66
CA PRO A 17 -8.39 -1.61 10.80
C PRO A 17 -6.96 -2.13 10.68
N VAL A 18 -6.51 -2.45 9.46
CA VAL A 18 -5.14 -2.89 9.21
C VAL A 18 -4.16 -1.77 9.54
N ILE A 19 -4.44 -0.56 9.03
CA ILE A 19 -3.62 0.62 9.30
C ILE A 19 -3.60 0.92 10.80
N ASN A 20 -4.74 0.85 11.47
CA ASN A 20 -4.84 1.11 12.91
C ASN A 20 -3.97 0.14 13.72
N SER A 21 -3.96 -1.13 13.36
CA SER A 21 -3.16 -2.15 14.03
C SER A 21 -1.66 -1.87 13.88
N HIS A 22 -1.23 -1.50 12.67
CA HIS A 22 0.16 -1.15 12.42
C HIS A 22 0.56 0.15 13.12
N ALA A 23 -0.31 1.15 13.12
CA ALA A 23 -0.07 2.41 13.81
C ALA A 23 0.14 2.18 15.31
N LYS A 24 -0.71 1.38 15.91
CA LYS A 24 -0.60 1.04 17.33
C LYS A 24 0.71 0.32 17.64
N PHE A 25 1.14 -0.58 16.77
CA PHE A 25 2.41 -1.27 16.92
C PHE A 25 3.60 -0.31 16.83
N LEU A 26 3.54 0.67 15.92
CA LEU A 26 4.65 1.57 15.61
C LEU A 26 4.78 2.75 16.56
N GLN A 27 3.69 3.20 17.20
CA GLN A 27 3.65 4.43 18.01
C GLN A 27 4.71 4.49 19.12
N ASP A 28 4.92 3.39 19.80
CA ASP A 28 5.83 3.34 20.96
C ASP A 28 7.14 2.64 20.66
N ARG A 29 7.45 2.50 19.38
CA ARG A 29 8.65 1.78 18.94
C ARG A 29 9.44 2.62 17.97
N ARG A 30 10.72 2.31 17.86
CA ARG A 30 11.61 2.91 16.84
C ARG A 30 11.72 2.00 15.61
N GLN A 31 10.73 1.15 15.43
CA GLN A 31 10.67 0.22 14.32
C GLN A 31 10.41 0.97 13.01
N HIS A 32 11.15 0.62 11.98
CA HIS A 32 10.92 1.13 10.63
C HIS A 32 9.96 0.22 9.87
N VAL A 33 9.19 0.81 8.97
CA VAL A 33 8.30 0.09 8.08
C VAL A 33 8.48 0.60 6.65
N ILE A 34 8.51 -0.32 5.69
CA ILE A 34 8.51 0.01 4.27
C ILE A 34 7.11 -0.31 3.75
N ILE A 35 6.48 0.67 3.12
CA ILE A 35 5.18 0.48 2.48
C ILE A 35 5.43 0.31 0.99
N GLN A 36 5.06 -0.85 0.46
CA GLN A 36 5.25 -1.20 -0.94
C GLN A 36 3.92 -1.10 -1.67
N GLY A 37 3.77 -0.10 -2.52
CA GLY A 37 2.58 0.09 -3.33
C GLY A 37 2.62 -0.77 -4.58
N ASN A 38 1.54 -1.48 -4.83
CA ASN A 38 1.41 -2.43 -5.94
C ASN A 38 0.15 -2.17 -6.74
N THR A 39 0.18 -2.57 -8.01
CA THR A 39 -0.95 -2.45 -8.92
C THR A 39 -1.23 -3.79 -9.59
N ASP A 40 -2.40 -3.90 -10.25
CA ASP A 40 -2.62 -5.02 -11.15
C ASP A 40 -1.83 -4.81 -12.46
N GLU A 41 -1.88 -5.78 -13.35
CA GLU A 41 -1.04 -5.80 -14.57
C GLU A 41 -1.49 -4.83 -15.66
N ARG A 42 -2.68 -4.27 -15.56
CA ARG A 42 -3.28 -3.44 -16.62
C ARG A 42 -2.68 -2.04 -16.63
N GLY A 43 -2.42 -1.54 -17.83
CA GLY A 43 -1.86 -0.21 -18.04
C GLY A 43 -0.35 -0.24 -18.25
N THR A 44 0.23 0.94 -18.46
CA THR A 44 1.67 1.06 -18.69
C THR A 44 2.47 0.88 -17.39
N THR A 45 3.74 0.53 -17.54
CA THR A 45 4.65 0.44 -16.39
C THR A 45 4.77 1.78 -15.67
N GLU A 46 4.88 2.87 -16.40
CA GLU A 46 5.01 4.22 -15.83
C GLU A 46 3.77 4.63 -15.05
N TYR A 47 2.59 4.40 -15.61
CA TYR A 47 1.33 4.68 -14.93
C TYR A 47 1.23 3.91 -13.62
N ASN A 48 1.57 2.62 -13.65
CA ASN A 48 1.46 1.74 -12.49
C ASN A 48 2.50 2.04 -11.42
N LEU A 49 3.70 2.45 -11.80
CA LEU A 49 4.69 2.94 -10.83
C LEU A 49 4.17 4.17 -10.09
N ALA A 50 3.58 5.11 -10.82
CA ALA A 50 3.00 6.31 -10.23
C ALA A 50 1.81 5.97 -9.32
N LEU A 51 0.92 5.09 -9.77
CA LEU A 51 -0.24 4.67 -8.99
C LEU A 51 0.19 3.93 -7.70
N GLY A 52 1.16 3.02 -7.82
CA GLY A 52 1.71 2.32 -6.66
C GLY A 52 2.32 3.28 -5.64
N GLN A 53 3.01 4.33 -6.11
CA GLN A 53 3.56 5.35 -5.23
C GLN A 53 2.45 6.10 -4.49
N LYS A 54 1.38 6.47 -5.18
CA LYS A 54 0.23 7.14 -4.56
C LYS A 54 -0.45 6.24 -3.51
N ARG A 55 -0.51 4.94 -3.76
CA ARG A 55 -1.08 3.98 -2.80
C ARG A 55 -0.21 3.86 -1.55
N SER A 56 1.10 3.73 -1.70
CA SER A 56 2.00 3.68 -0.55
C SER A 56 2.00 5.00 0.23
N GLU A 57 1.94 6.14 -0.46
CA GLU A 57 1.83 7.45 0.19
C GLU A 57 0.51 7.63 0.93
N ALA A 58 -0.59 7.08 0.42
CA ALA A 58 -1.88 7.13 1.10
C ALA A 58 -1.83 6.39 2.44
N VAL A 59 -1.21 5.22 2.47
CA VAL A 59 -1.03 4.45 3.70
C VAL A 59 -0.09 5.19 4.66
N ARG A 60 1.00 5.78 4.14
CA ARG A 60 1.92 6.59 4.94
C ARG A 60 1.20 7.74 5.62
N GLN A 61 0.38 8.49 4.89
CA GLN A 61 -0.40 9.59 5.47
C GLN A 61 -1.36 9.11 6.55
N ALA A 62 -2.01 7.97 6.33
CA ALA A 62 -2.92 7.40 7.31
C ALA A 62 -2.19 7.01 8.61
N LEU A 63 -0.98 6.46 8.51
CA LEU A 63 -0.16 6.14 9.68
C LEU A 63 0.28 7.42 10.42
N LYS A 64 0.70 8.43 9.67
CA LYS A 64 1.12 9.72 10.26
C LYS A 64 -0.02 10.39 11.01
N LEU A 65 -1.23 10.34 10.49
CA LEU A 65 -2.41 10.88 11.16
C LEU A 65 -2.68 10.20 12.50
N GLN A 66 -2.20 8.99 12.67
CA GLN A 66 -2.34 8.25 13.92
C GLN A 66 -1.10 8.34 14.82
N GLY A 67 -0.19 9.25 14.52
CA GLY A 67 0.93 9.55 15.40
C GLY A 67 2.22 8.79 15.10
N VAL A 68 2.28 8.03 14.01
CA VAL A 68 3.54 7.41 13.58
C VAL A 68 4.44 8.47 12.98
N THR A 69 5.70 8.51 13.39
CA THR A 69 6.63 9.53 12.93
C THR A 69 7.08 9.28 11.49
N ASP A 70 7.27 10.36 10.74
CA ASP A 70 7.66 10.27 9.34
C ASP A 70 8.97 9.49 9.14
N SER A 71 9.91 9.64 10.02
CA SER A 71 11.21 8.97 9.95
C SER A 71 11.14 7.45 10.08
N GLN A 72 10.03 6.90 10.58
CA GLN A 72 9.81 5.45 10.67
C GLN A 72 9.30 4.85 9.36
N ILE A 73 8.86 5.66 8.41
CA ILE A 73 8.11 5.20 7.25
C ILE A 73 8.85 5.50 5.96
N GLU A 74 9.02 4.47 5.13
CA GLU A 74 9.49 4.62 3.76
C GLU A 74 8.38 4.13 2.83
N ALA A 75 8.02 4.94 1.84
CA ALA A 75 6.99 4.60 0.87
C ALA A 75 7.62 4.41 -0.50
N VAL A 76 7.45 3.23 -1.07
CA VAL A 76 8.01 2.87 -2.37
C VAL A 76 6.94 2.28 -3.27
N SER A 77 7.19 2.28 -4.57
CA SER A 77 6.30 1.66 -5.54
C SER A 77 7.01 0.52 -6.25
N LEU A 78 6.34 -0.62 -6.32
CA LEU A 78 6.74 -1.74 -7.14
C LEU A 78 5.92 -1.80 -8.44
N GLY A 79 4.90 -0.93 -8.57
CA GLY A 79 4.02 -0.92 -9.72
C GLY A 79 3.40 -2.28 -9.94
N LYS A 80 3.44 -2.76 -11.18
CA LYS A 80 2.90 -4.08 -11.55
C LYS A 80 3.95 -5.20 -11.58
N GLU A 81 5.16 -4.94 -11.09
CA GLU A 81 6.30 -5.85 -11.27
C GLU A 81 6.33 -7.04 -10.31
N LYS A 82 5.61 -6.97 -9.19
CA LYS A 82 5.61 -8.01 -8.16
C LYS A 82 4.18 -8.50 -7.86
N PRO A 83 3.54 -9.20 -8.82
CA PRO A 83 2.19 -9.68 -8.58
C PRO A 83 2.15 -10.72 -7.45
N LYS A 84 1.17 -10.57 -6.57
CA LYS A 84 0.86 -11.54 -5.53
C LYS A 84 0.05 -12.71 -6.11
N ALA A 85 -0.88 -12.38 -7.00
CA ALA A 85 -1.71 -13.36 -7.70
C ALA A 85 -1.38 -13.34 -9.19
N LEU A 86 -1.11 -14.51 -9.75
CA LEU A 86 -0.89 -14.66 -11.17
C LEU A 86 -2.22 -14.92 -11.85
N GLY A 87 -2.39 -14.39 -13.05
CA GLY A 87 -3.61 -14.56 -13.81
C GLY A 87 -4.19 -13.22 -14.24
N SER A 88 -5.01 -13.26 -15.26
CA SER A 88 -5.60 -12.07 -15.89
C SER A 88 -7.10 -12.13 -15.76
N ASN A 89 -7.58 -11.98 -14.54
CA ASN A 89 -9.00 -11.94 -14.19
C ASN A 89 -9.22 -11.02 -13.01
N ASP A 90 -10.48 -10.69 -12.74
CA ASP A 90 -10.84 -9.74 -11.69
C ASP A 90 -10.34 -10.16 -10.30
N ALA A 91 -10.38 -11.44 -9.98
CA ALA A 91 -9.94 -11.92 -8.67
C ALA A 91 -8.43 -11.70 -8.48
N ALA A 92 -7.62 -12.05 -9.49
CA ALA A 92 -6.18 -11.85 -9.44
C ALA A 92 -5.83 -10.36 -9.39
N TRP A 93 -6.50 -9.55 -10.21
CA TRP A 93 -6.28 -8.10 -10.24
C TRP A 93 -6.60 -7.46 -8.89
N ALA A 94 -7.70 -7.88 -8.27
CA ALA A 94 -8.09 -7.36 -6.95
C ALA A 94 -7.03 -7.67 -5.88
N GLU A 95 -6.43 -8.84 -5.91
CA GLU A 95 -5.37 -9.20 -4.97
C GLU A 95 -4.08 -8.42 -5.20
N ASN A 96 -3.85 -7.97 -6.42
CA ASN A 96 -2.63 -7.22 -6.75
C ASN A 96 -2.74 -5.73 -6.44
N ARG A 97 -3.94 -5.16 -6.36
CA ARG A 97 -4.16 -3.75 -6.02
C ARG A 97 -4.01 -3.55 -4.52
N ARG A 98 -2.76 -3.44 -4.06
CA ARG A 98 -2.49 -3.41 -2.62
C ARG A 98 -1.28 -2.56 -2.25
N ALA A 99 -1.21 -2.21 -0.98
CA ALA A 99 0.00 -1.73 -0.34
C ALA A 99 0.37 -2.69 0.78
N ASP A 100 1.59 -3.18 0.78
CA ASP A 100 2.12 -4.09 1.79
C ASP A 100 2.98 -3.31 2.78
N LEU A 101 2.81 -3.60 4.07
CA LEU A 101 3.66 -3.02 5.12
C LEU A 101 4.69 -4.07 5.52
N VAL A 102 5.96 -3.74 5.29
CA VAL A 102 7.09 -4.67 5.46
C VAL A 102 8.04 -4.12 6.51
N TYR A 103 8.29 -4.90 7.54
CA TYR A 103 9.17 -4.53 8.64
C TYR A 103 10.63 -4.97 8.46
#